data_a0f84ea9d813bcaf5abf6fb96886c97c
#
_entry.id   a0f84ea9d813bcaf5abf6fb96886c97c
#
_cell.length_a   1.000
_cell.length_b   1.000
_cell.length_c   1.000
_cell.angle_alpha   90.00
_cell.angle_beta   90.00
_cell.angle_gamma   90.00
#
_symmetry.space_group_name_H-M   'P 1'
#
loop_
_entity.id
_entity.type
_entity.pdbx_description
1 polymer ?
#
loop_
_entity_poly.entity_id
_entity_poly.type
_entity_poly.pdbx_seq_one_letter_code
_entity_poly.pdbx_strand_id
1 'polypeptide(L)'
;MAALFEPFPLWLSLWETPSLGAVPLVSVHKGRVVHASKTAKKLGVTTGSSLATALTKAPDLEVVEAASPYLAASWERIVEELSGLTCVLESPSQGRVLMELEPSDAAQLAESYRVRVGLADSVEIAVIAALISSPGRVRRIETDRQELLVGALPLYVLKGLGLSAGTLERLTWLGIEQVGQLTAWKKPQVTAYLGPEGKGLLPYLFGPYRTQLGRYTPALRLCAQLVFDDPVSEPYELQQAISRLALQLSVSLDHRAASRLTVVALSHGLELKATRMSKTPLRHAGEITRLALLVLENTHAPPLGIDALTLELSGLSRPAKQGALWPHKERLEQAVATVEARYPGAILKLSQDDPYALASEHSARFVVRSTGEEVSREASPSGRERLDKLERSAVEA
;
A
#
# COMPACT_ATOMS: atom_id res chain seq x y z
N MET A 1 5.47 -24.14 12.76
CA MET A 1 4.73 -23.05 12.08
C MET A 1 3.83 -22.35 13.08
N ALA A 2 3.78 -21.02 13.09
CA ALA A 2 2.95 -20.26 14.00
C ALA A 2 1.97 -19.38 13.21
N ALA A 3 0.75 -19.28 13.68
CA ALA A 3 -0.23 -18.32 13.17
C ALA A 3 -0.60 -17.35 14.30
N LEU A 4 -0.39 -16.07 14.05
CA LEU A 4 -0.88 -14.98 14.88
C LEU A 4 -2.28 -14.64 14.43
N PHE A 5 -3.23 -14.59 15.35
CA PHE A 5 -4.60 -14.29 15.04
C PHE A 5 -5.18 -13.35 16.09
N GLU A 6 -5.25 -12.09 15.75
CA GLU A 6 -5.98 -11.09 16.53
C GLU A 6 -7.05 -10.44 15.70
N PRO A 7 -8.26 -10.27 16.24
CA PRO A 7 -9.26 -9.45 15.59
C PRO A 7 -8.74 -8.02 15.50
N PHE A 8 -8.90 -7.44 14.34
CA PHE A 8 -8.80 -6.01 14.12
C PHE A 8 -9.47 -5.28 15.30
N PRO A 9 -9.26 -4.21 15.60
CA PRO A 9 -8.86 -3.17 16.43
C PRO A 9 -7.99 -3.52 17.67
N LEU A 10 -7.97 -4.77 18.10
CA LEU A 10 -7.16 -5.17 19.26
C LEU A 10 -5.66 -5.07 19.00
N TRP A 11 -5.20 -5.49 17.82
CA TRP A 11 -3.78 -5.37 17.46
C TRP A 11 -3.36 -3.90 17.34
N LEU A 12 -4.22 -3.02 16.81
CA LEU A 12 -3.94 -1.60 16.72
C LEU A 12 -3.78 -0.98 18.12
N SER A 13 -4.73 -1.25 19.03
CA SER A 13 -4.68 -0.71 20.39
C SER A 13 -3.50 -1.25 21.22
N LEU A 14 -3.11 -2.50 21.00
CA LEU A 14 -1.98 -3.11 21.72
C LEU A 14 -0.63 -2.62 21.20
N TRP A 15 -0.55 -2.32 19.90
CA TRP A 15 0.71 -1.98 19.25
C TRP A 15 1.03 -0.49 19.29
N GLU A 16 0.07 0.37 19.01
CA GLU A 16 0.31 1.82 18.88
C GLU A 16 0.02 2.60 20.15
N THR A 17 -0.95 2.16 20.94
CA THR A 17 -1.39 2.88 22.15
C THR A 17 -1.90 1.91 23.21
N PRO A 18 -1.03 1.41 24.09
CA PRO A 18 -1.43 0.49 25.17
C PRO A 18 -2.60 1.02 26.03
N SER A 19 -2.76 2.33 26.12
CA SER A 19 -3.86 3.01 26.83
C SER A 19 -5.21 2.93 26.13
N LEU A 20 -5.25 2.76 24.80
CA LEU A 20 -6.49 2.67 24.01
C LEU A 20 -7.30 1.39 24.28
N GLY A 21 -6.72 0.38 24.93
CA GLY A 21 -7.46 -0.83 25.32
C GLY A 21 -8.64 -0.58 26.28
N ALA A 22 -8.67 0.56 26.96
CA ALA A 22 -9.76 0.99 27.85
C ALA A 22 -10.85 1.77 27.11
N VAL A 23 -10.58 2.34 25.95
CA VAL A 23 -11.51 3.16 25.18
C VAL A 23 -12.41 2.28 24.30
N PRO A 24 -13.73 2.53 24.22
CA PRO A 24 -14.59 1.81 23.30
C PRO A 24 -14.24 2.20 21.86
N LEU A 25 -13.73 1.24 21.09
CA LEU A 25 -13.24 1.42 19.71
C LEU A 25 -14.04 0.57 18.74
N VAL A 26 -14.36 1.11 17.58
CA VAL A 26 -14.95 0.35 16.47
C VAL A 26 -14.25 0.65 15.16
N SER A 27 -14.18 -0.36 14.29
CA SER A 27 -13.87 -0.11 12.89
C SER A 27 -15.17 -0.13 12.06
N VAL A 28 -15.25 0.81 11.12
CA VAL A 28 -16.43 1.03 10.31
C VAL A 28 -16.09 0.89 8.83
N HIS A 29 -16.97 0.26 8.08
CA HIS A 29 -16.91 0.22 6.62
C HIS A 29 -18.28 0.56 6.05
N LYS A 30 -18.33 1.56 5.18
CA LYS A 30 -19.59 2.05 4.57
C LYS A 30 -20.68 2.33 5.62
N GLY A 31 -20.33 2.99 6.74
CA GLY A 31 -21.26 3.38 7.78
C GLY A 31 -21.76 2.24 8.67
N ARG A 32 -21.21 1.03 8.56
CA ARG A 32 -21.54 -0.12 9.42
C ARG A 32 -20.34 -0.58 10.23
N VAL A 33 -20.59 -0.98 11.47
CA VAL A 33 -19.57 -1.52 12.37
C VAL A 33 -19.12 -2.89 11.85
N VAL A 34 -17.84 -2.99 11.47
CA VAL A 34 -17.20 -4.24 11.03
C VAL A 34 -16.59 -4.96 12.22
N HIS A 35 -15.91 -4.22 13.08
CA HIS A 35 -15.31 -4.75 14.31
C HIS A 35 -15.61 -3.83 15.48
N ALA A 36 -15.69 -4.41 16.67
CA ALA A 36 -15.88 -3.68 17.91
C ALA A 36 -14.97 -4.24 19.01
N SER A 37 -14.31 -3.37 19.76
CA SER A 37 -13.49 -3.72 20.92
C SER A 37 -14.33 -4.42 21.99
N LYS A 38 -13.67 -5.09 22.94
CA LYS A 38 -14.36 -5.70 24.09
C LYS A 38 -15.15 -4.65 24.89
N THR A 39 -14.56 -3.47 25.05
CA THR A 39 -15.20 -2.34 25.76
C THR A 39 -16.45 -1.87 25.01
N ALA A 40 -16.39 -1.66 23.69
CA ALA A 40 -17.54 -1.31 22.88
C ALA A 40 -18.65 -2.38 22.93
N LYS A 41 -18.27 -3.66 22.87
CA LYS A 41 -19.23 -4.78 22.99
C LYS A 41 -19.94 -4.80 24.35
N LYS A 42 -19.22 -4.51 25.45
CA LYS A 42 -19.84 -4.40 26.80
C LYS A 42 -20.85 -3.27 26.86
N LEU A 43 -20.69 -2.20 26.10
CA LEU A 43 -21.63 -1.09 25.97
C LEU A 43 -22.80 -1.42 25.00
N GLY A 44 -22.87 -2.65 24.51
CA GLY A 44 -23.95 -3.12 23.64
C GLY A 44 -23.76 -2.81 22.15
N VAL A 45 -22.56 -2.39 21.72
CA VAL A 45 -22.25 -2.21 20.30
C VAL A 45 -22.06 -3.57 19.64
N THR A 46 -22.82 -3.83 18.57
CA THR A 46 -22.77 -5.10 17.83
C THR A 46 -22.19 -4.90 16.44
N THR A 47 -21.43 -5.88 15.96
CA THR A 47 -20.94 -5.91 14.56
C THR A 47 -22.15 -6.01 13.61
N GLY A 48 -22.08 -5.28 12.49
CA GLY A 48 -23.19 -5.14 11.53
C GLY A 48 -24.17 -4.00 11.83
N SER A 49 -24.18 -3.44 13.05
CA SER A 49 -25.00 -2.27 13.38
C SER A 49 -24.57 -1.03 12.60
N SER A 50 -25.48 -0.07 12.42
CA SER A 50 -25.12 1.23 11.84
C SER A 50 -24.23 2.02 12.82
N LEU A 51 -23.34 2.87 12.28
CA LEU A 51 -22.51 3.75 13.10
C LEU A 51 -23.38 4.65 14.02
N ALA A 52 -24.49 5.18 13.52
CA ALA A 52 -25.42 5.98 14.31
C ALA A 52 -25.96 5.21 15.53
N THR A 53 -26.37 3.95 15.34
CA THR A 53 -26.82 3.08 16.43
C THR A 53 -25.71 2.79 17.43
N ALA A 54 -24.46 2.63 16.94
CA ALA A 54 -23.31 2.39 17.80
C ALA A 54 -22.99 3.62 18.68
N LEU A 55 -23.00 4.81 18.09
CA LEU A 55 -22.76 6.09 18.80
C LEU A 55 -23.86 6.39 19.83
N THR A 56 -25.11 6.02 19.55
CA THR A 56 -26.22 6.16 20.53
C THR A 56 -25.97 5.29 21.78
N LYS A 57 -25.36 4.12 21.61
CA LYS A 57 -25.05 3.20 22.73
C LYS A 57 -23.78 3.55 23.47
N ALA A 58 -22.81 4.14 22.79
CA ALA A 58 -21.53 4.53 23.32
C ALA A 58 -21.13 5.89 22.70
N PRO A 59 -21.49 7.02 23.35
CA PRO A 59 -21.17 8.37 22.82
C PRO A 59 -19.67 8.62 22.69
N ASP A 60 -18.85 8.07 23.59
CA ASP A 60 -17.40 8.19 23.60
C ASP A 60 -16.69 7.16 22.70
N LEU A 61 -17.40 6.65 21.70
CA LEU A 61 -16.91 5.63 20.79
C LEU A 61 -15.87 6.22 19.85
N GLU A 62 -14.68 5.66 19.89
CA GLU A 62 -13.64 5.98 18.90
C GLU A 62 -13.89 5.20 17.61
N VAL A 63 -13.92 5.92 16.49
CA VAL A 63 -14.32 5.37 15.19
C VAL A 63 -13.14 5.39 14.23
N VAL A 64 -12.78 4.24 13.69
CA VAL A 64 -11.72 4.09 12.71
C VAL A 64 -12.29 3.50 11.43
N GLU A 65 -12.01 4.11 10.28
CA GLU A 65 -12.41 3.55 8.99
C GLU A 65 -11.60 2.29 8.68
N ALA A 66 -12.28 1.17 8.41
CA ALA A 66 -11.64 -0.13 8.19
C ALA A 66 -10.70 -0.16 6.97
N ALA A 67 -10.96 0.67 5.97
CA ALA A 67 -10.15 0.83 4.77
C ALA A 67 -9.16 1.99 4.84
N SER A 68 -8.89 2.52 6.05
CA SER A 68 -7.97 3.64 6.24
C SER A 68 -6.56 3.30 5.78
N PRO A 69 -5.91 4.15 4.97
CA PRO A 69 -4.49 4.01 4.62
C PRO A 69 -3.58 3.97 5.85
N TYR A 70 -3.96 4.64 6.92
CA TYR A 70 -3.26 4.62 8.20
C TYR A 70 -3.21 3.21 8.79
N LEU A 71 -4.33 2.49 8.81
CA LEU A 71 -4.38 1.11 9.30
C LEU A 71 -3.54 0.16 8.46
N ALA A 72 -3.56 0.35 7.13
CA ALA A 72 -2.73 -0.45 6.24
C ALA A 72 -1.23 -0.21 6.51
N ALA A 73 -0.83 1.05 6.68
CA ALA A 73 0.57 1.41 6.98
C ALA A 73 1.01 0.89 8.35
N SER A 74 0.15 0.98 9.36
CA SER A 74 0.42 0.44 10.70
C SER A 74 0.57 -1.08 10.68
N TRP A 75 -0.27 -1.76 9.91
CA TRP A 75 -0.15 -3.21 9.74
C TRP A 75 1.13 -3.60 8.99
N GLU A 76 1.49 -2.89 7.92
CA GLU A 76 2.76 -3.11 7.21
C GLU A 76 3.97 -2.99 8.15
N ARG A 77 3.98 -1.99 9.06
CA ARG A 77 5.04 -1.81 10.06
C ARG A 77 5.13 -2.99 11.03
N ILE A 78 3.99 -3.51 11.49
CA ILE A 78 3.94 -4.69 12.37
C ILE A 78 4.52 -5.92 11.65
N VAL A 79 4.11 -6.15 10.41
CA VAL A 79 4.61 -7.28 9.61
C VAL A 79 6.11 -7.15 9.36
N GLU A 80 6.60 -5.93 9.13
CA GLU A 80 8.03 -5.64 8.95
C GLU A 80 8.83 -5.91 10.23
N GLU A 81 8.32 -5.52 11.39
CA GLU A 81 8.94 -5.81 12.69
C GLU A 81 8.97 -7.33 12.96
N LEU A 82 7.88 -8.04 12.70
CA LEU A 82 7.82 -9.48 12.81
C LEU A 82 8.77 -10.19 11.84
N SER A 83 9.03 -9.60 10.68
CA SER A 83 10.00 -10.13 9.71
C SER A 83 11.45 -10.07 10.22
N GLY A 84 11.73 -9.31 11.27
CA GLY A 84 13.00 -9.34 11.99
C GLY A 84 13.23 -10.66 12.76
N LEU A 85 12.16 -11.41 13.07
CA LEU A 85 12.27 -12.71 13.74
C LEU A 85 12.50 -13.85 12.74
N THR A 86 11.88 -13.79 11.57
CA THR A 86 12.02 -14.79 10.51
C THR A 86 11.72 -14.21 9.14
N CYS A 87 12.47 -14.65 8.12
CA CYS A 87 12.19 -14.27 6.74
C CYS A 87 11.09 -15.14 6.09
N VAL A 88 10.65 -16.22 6.74
CA VAL A 88 9.58 -17.11 6.27
C VAL A 88 8.27 -16.69 6.93
N LEU A 89 7.61 -15.72 6.30
CA LEU A 89 6.43 -15.07 6.84
C LEU A 89 5.46 -14.70 5.73
N GLU A 90 4.17 -14.89 5.96
CA GLU A 90 3.07 -14.44 5.11
C GLU A 90 2.06 -13.65 5.94
N SER A 91 1.50 -12.60 5.35
CA SER A 91 0.39 -11.83 5.92
C SER A 91 -0.83 -11.91 5.00
N PRO A 92 -1.68 -12.93 5.15
CA PRO A 92 -2.83 -13.13 4.26
C PRO A 92 -3.92 -12.07 4.44
N SER A 93 -3.99 -11.43 5.58
CA SER A 93 -4.92 -10.34 5.87
C SER A 93 -4.43 -9.52 7.07
N GLN A 94 -4.96 -8.31 7.22
CA GLN A 94 -4.71 -7.53 8.44
C GLN A 94 -5.14 -8.32 9.67
N GLY A 95 -4.30 -8.33 10.71
CA GLY A 95 -4.53 -9.07 11.95
C GLY A 95 -4.16 -10.54 11.87
N ARG A 96 -3.65 -11.05 10.74
CA ARG A 96 -3.21 -12.44 10.59
C ARG A 96 -1.82 -12.50 9.99
N VAL A 97 -0.92 -13.15 10.71
CA VAL A 97 0.44 -13.45 10.25
C VAL A 97 0.69 -14.95 10.39
N LEU A 98 1.29 -15.53 9.38
CA LEU A 98 1.76 -16.91 9.35
C LEU A 98 3.29 -16.85 9.26
N MET A 99 3.99 -17.57 10.14
CA MET A 99 5.44 -17.50 10.18
C MET A 99 6.04 -18.79 10.73
N GLU A 100 7.30 -19.04 10.38
CA GLU A 100 8.07 -20.13 10.99
C GLU A 100 8.73 -19.59 12.27
N LEU A 101 8.40 -20.22 13.40
CA LEU A 101 8.94 -19.87 14.71
C LEU A 101 9.24 -21.11 15.53
N GLU A 102 10.26 -20.99 16.35
CA GLU A 102 10.50 -21.95 17.43
C GLU A 102 9.43 -21.79 18.54
N PRO A 103 9.13 -22.84 19.30
CA PRO A 103 8.11 -22.79 20.34
C PRO A 103 8.40 -21.74 21.44
N SER A 104 9.68 -21.48 21.75
CA SER A 104 10.12 -20.46 22.70
C SER A 104 9.76 -19.04 22.23
N ASP A 105 10.08 -18.75 20.97
CA ASP A 105 9.83 -17.44 20.36
C ASP A 105 8.34 -17.17 20.21
N ALA A 106 7.59 -18.23 19.86
CA ALA A 106 6.13 -18.17 19.78
C ALA A 106 5.50 -17.85 21.17
N ALA A 107 6.04 -18.40 22.25
CA ALA A 107 5.58 -18.14 23.61
C ALA A 107 5.88 -16.68 24.02
N GLN A 108 7.10 -16.22 23.77
CA GLN A 108 7.50 -14.86 24.05
C GLN A 108 6.65 -13.85 23.27
N LEU A 109 6.41 -14.12 21.98
CA LEU A 109 5.61 -13.28 21.13
C LEU A 109 4.15 -13.23 21.60
N ALA A 110 3.57 -14.37 21.97
CA ALA A 110 2.21 -14.43 22.50
C ALA A 110 2.05 -13.58 23.76
N GLU A 111 3.02 -13.64 24.68
CA GLU A 111 3.00 -12.92 25.94
C GLU A 111 3.24 -11.42 25.74
N SER A 112 4.29 -11.03 24.99
CA SER A 112 4.70 -9.64 24.78
C SER A 112 3.60 -8.82 24.10
N TYR A 113 2.97 -9.38 23.06
CA TYR A 113 1.93 -8.69 22.32
C TYR A 113 0.51 -9.07 22.74
N ARG A 114 0.34 -9.97 23.70
CA ARG A 114 -0.96 -10.50 24.16
C ARG A 114 -1.82 -11.02 23.02
N VAL A 115 -1.18 -11.56 21.98
CA VAL A 115 -1.83 -12.14 20.81
C VAL A 115 -2.11 -13.62 20.99
N ARG A 116 -2.96 -14.17 20.14
CA ARG A 116 -3.24 -15.61 20.07
C ARG A 116 -2.25 -16.25 19.13
N VAL A 117 -1.57 -17.28 19.57
CA VAL A 117 -0.60 -18.00 18.75
C VAL A 117 -1.01 -19.47 18.66
N GLY A 118 -1.01 -20.00 17.44
CA GLY A 118 -1.19 -21.41 17.16
C GLY A 118 0.08 -22.00 16.57
N LEU A 119 0.54 -23.13 17.11
CA LEU A 119 1.67 -23.89 16.60
C LEU A 119 1.17 -25.23 16.05
N ALA A 120 1.52 -25.53 14.81
CA ALA A 120 1.28 -26.81 14.16
C ALA A 120 2.25 -26.99 12.99
N ASP A 121 2.33 -28.19 12.44
CA ASP A 121 3.17 -28.50 11.28
C ASP A 121 2.57 -28.02 9.95
N SER A 122 1.30 -27.65 9.96
CA SER A 122 0.59 -27.11 8.79
C SER A 122 -0.07 -25.77 9.06
N VAL A 123 -0.24 -24.98 8.00
CA VAL A 123 -0.78 -23.61 8.04
C VAL A 123 -2.20 -23.58 8.56
N GLU A 124 -3.07 -24.42 8.00
CA GLU A 124 -4.49 -24.43 8.31
C GLU A 124 -4.73 -24.83 9.77
N ILE A 125 -3.97 -25.81 10.25
CA ILE A 125 -4.06 -26.25 11.64
C ILE A 125 -3.48 -25.22 12.60
N ALA A 126 -2.38 -24.52 12.23
CA ALA A 126 -1.84 -23.44 13.03
C ALA A 126 -2.85 -22.27 13.16
N VAL A 127 -3.57 -21.93 12.09
CA VAL A 127 -4.66 -20.94 12.13
C VAL A 127 -5.80 -21.38 13.06
N ILE A 128 -6.24 -22.64 12.96
CA ILE A 128 -7.27 -23.19 13.84
C ILE A 128 -6.77 -23.16 15.29
N ALA A 129 -5.53 -23.57 15.55
CA ALA A 129 -4.93 -23.53 16.88
C ALA A 129 -4.93 -22.11 17.46
N ALA A 130 -4.58 -21.10 16.66
CA ALA A 130 -4.62 -19.69 17.07
C ALA A 130 -6.06 -19.23 17.39
N LEU A 131 -7.05 -19.62 16.57
CA LEU A 131 -8.46 -19.27 16.79
C LEU A 131 -9.03 -19.79 18.11
N ILE A 132 -8.59 -20.98 18.54
CA ILE A 132 -9.05 -21.61 19.79
C ILE A 132 -8.11 -21.30 20.98
N SER A 133 -7.00 -20.57 20.74
CA SER A 133 -6.12 -20.10 21.80
C SER A 133 -6.71 -18.89 22.53
N SER A 134 -6.24 -18.66 23.74
CA SER A 134 -6.51 -17.41 24.47
C SER A 134 -5.45 -16.36 24.16
N PRO A 135 -5.78 -15.05 24.22
CA PRO A 135 -4.78 -13.97 24.10
C PRO A 135 -3.64 -14.14 25.10
N GLY A 136 -2.40 -13.94 24.65
CA GLY A 136 -1.19 -14.15 25.46
C GLY A 136 -0.82 -15.62 25.65
N ARG A 137 -1.44 -16.54 24.93
CA ARG A 137 -1.18 -17.98 25.04
C ARG A 137 -0.89 -18.60 23.70
N VAL A 138 -0.05 -19.63 23.73
CA VAL A 138 0.26 -20.49 22.59
C VAL A 138 -0.54 -21.77 22.70
N ARG A 139 -1.19 -22.20 21.62
CA ARG A 139 -1.79 -23.53 21.50
C ARG A 139 -1.05 -24.36 20.46
N ARG A 140 -0.44 -25.44 20.90
CA ARG A 140 0.22 -26.39 20.02
C ARG A 140 -0.73 -27.54 19.68
N ILE A 141 -0.73 -27.96 18.40
CA ILE A 141 -1.46 -29.12 17.89
C ILE A 141 -0.46 -30.04 17.19
N GLU A 142 -0.36 -31.26 17.68
CA GLU A 142 0.49 -32.30 17.11
C GLU A 142 -0.21 -32.97 15.92
N THR A 143 0.59 -33.44 14.97
CA THR A 143 0.09 -34.01 13.70
C THR A 143 -0.87 -35.18 13.87
N ASP A 144 -0.62 -36.03 14.85
CA ASP A 144 -1.46 -37.22 15.17
C ASP A 144 -2.85 -36.84 15.71
N ARG A 145 -3.04 -35.62 16.22
CA ARG A 145 -4.29 -35.15 16.82
C ARG A 145 -5.09 -34.20 15.95
N GLN A 146 -4.61 -33.86 14.75
CA GLN A 146 -5.21 -32.81 13.90
C GLN A 146 -6.64 -33.17 13.48
N GLU A 147 -6.87 -34.35 12.95
CA GLU A 147 -8.19 -34.76 12.46
C GLU A 147 -9.22 -34.83 13.59
N LEU A 148 -8.83 -35.42 14.71
CA LEU A 148 -9.70 -35.54 15.88
C LEU A 148 -10.05 -34.18 16.44
N LEU A 149 -9.08 -33.25 16.48
CA LEU A 149 -9.31 -31.88 16.94
C LEU A 149 -10.26 -31.14 15.99
N VAL A 150 -9.99 -31.15 14.68
CA VAL A 150 -10.84 -30.50 13.69
C VAL A 150 -12.27 -31.01 13.78
N GLY A 151 -12.45 -32.33 13.91
CA GLY A 151 -13.78 -32.92 14.07
C GLY A 151 -14.52 -32.49 15.33
N ALA A 152 -13.82 -32.32 16.45
CA ALA A 152 -14.40 -31.92 17.73
C ALA A 152 -14.62 -30.38 17.87
N LEU A 153 -14.18 -29.57 16.89
CA LEU A 153 -14.35 -28.12 16.96
C LEU A 153 -15.82 -27.72 16.96
N PRO A 154 -16.21 -26.79 17.84
CA PRO A 154 -17.53 -26.17 17.74
C PRO A 154 -17.65 -25.36 16.45
N LEU A 155 -18.83 -25.40 15.84
CA LEU A 155 -19.09 -24.78 14.55
C LEU A 155 -18.78 -23.25 14.52
N TYR A 156 -18.95 -22.57 15.65
CA TYR A 156 -18.72 -21.11 15.75
C TYR A 156 -17.27 -20.70 15.45
N VAL A 157 -16.30 -21.62 15.58
CA VAL A 157 -14.88 -21.36 15.26
C VAL A 157 -14.70 -20.99 13.79
N LEU A 158 -15.57 -21.54 12.90
CA LEU A 158 -15.55 -21.23 11.47
C LEU A 158 -15.86 -19.76 11.15
N LYS A 159 -16.45 -19.01 12.09
CA LYS A 159 -16.57 -17.54 11.97
C LYS A 159 -15.22 -16.86 11.78
N GLY A 160 -14.20 -17.32 12.50
CA GLY A 160 -12.84 -16.83 12.36
C GLY A 160 -12.19 -17.17 11.01
N LEU A 161 -12.76 -18.14 10.29
CA LEU A 161 -12.32 -18.55 8.96
C LEU A 161 -13.15 -17.94 7.81
N GLY A 162 -14.11 -17.06 8.14
CA GLY A 162 -14.91 -16.35 7.14
C GLY A 162 -16.34 -16.87 6.97
N LEU A 163 -16.83 -17.77 7.83
CA LEU A 163 -18.23 -18.16 7.82
C LEU A 163 -19.10 -17.04 8.38
N SER A 164 -20.12 -16.62 7.64
CA SER A 164 -21.04 -15.57 8.08
C SER A 164 -21.95 -16.04 9.24
N ALA A 165 -22.43 -15.09 10.04
CA ALA A 165 -23.32 -15.40 11.15
C ALA A 165 -24.64 -16.06 10.67
N GLY A 166 -25.19 -15.61 9.54
CA GLY A 166 -26.42 -16.17 8.97
C GLY A 166 -26.22 -17.60 8.47
N THR A 167 -25.05 -17.92 7.89
CA THR A 167 -24.74 -19.27 7.47
C THR A 167 -24.52 -20.19 8.67
N LEU A 168 -23.86 -19.70 9.72
CA LEU A 168 -23.71 -20.43 10.97
C LEU A 168 -25.06 -20.78 11.58
N GLU A 169 -25.99 -19.81 11.65
CA GLU A 169 -27.33 -20.02 12.19
C GLU A 169 -28.12 -21.06 11.38
N ARG A 170 -28.05 -21.01 10.04
CA ARG A 170 -28.67 -22.02 9.18
C ARG A 170 -28.13 -23.44 9.43
N LEU A 171 -26.81 -23.59 9.63
CA LEU A 171 -26.19 -24.86 9.96
C LEU A 171 -26.64 -25.37 11.33
N THR A 172 -26.76 -24.47 12.31
CA THR A 172 -27.26 -24.83 13.65
C THR A 172 -28.72 -25.31 13.60
N TRP A 173 -29.56 -24.69 12.76
CA TRP A 173 -30.95 -25.17 12.54
C TRP A 173 -31.02 -26.56 11.90
N LEU A 174 -29.99 -26.96 11.14
CA LEU A 174 -29.86 -28.32 10.63
C LEU A 174 -29.29 -29.31 11.66
N GLY A 175 -29.09 -28.90 12.91
CA GLY A 175 -28.53 -29.73 13.97
C GLY A 175 -27.01 -29.94 13.87
N ILE A 176 -26.32 -29.12 13.08
CA ILE A 176 -24.85 -29.18 12.96
C ILE A 176 -24.25 -28.24 14.01
N GLU A 177 -23.62 -28.84 15.01
CA GLU A 177 -22.99 -28.12 16.14
C GLU A 177 -21.46 -28.19 16.11
N GLN A 178 -20.93 -29.24 15.49
CA GLN A 178 -19.50 -29.52 15.39
C GLN A 178 -19.03 -29.61 13.94
N VAL A 179 -17.77 -29.20 13.74
CA VAL A 179 -17.12 -29.23 12.42
C VAL A 179 -17.07 -30.65 11.84
N GLY A 180 -16.92 -31.69 12.69
CA GLY A 180 -16.93 -33.09 12.28
C GLY A 180 -18.22 -33.54 11.58
N GLN A 181 -19.36 -32.99 11.96
CA GLN A 181 -20.63 -33.26 11.28
C GLN A 181 -20.64 -32.64 9.85
N LEU A 182 -19.95 -31.49 9.67
CA LEU A 182 -19.81 -30.88 8.35
C LEU A 182 -18.78 -31.60 7.49
N THR A 183 -17.69 -32.14 8.08
CA THR A 183 -16.69 -32.94 7.36
C THR A 183 -17.20 -34.32 6.98
N ALA A 184 -18.30 -34.81 7.57
CA ALA A 184 -19.00 -36.01 7.13
C ALA A 184 -19.68 -35.81 5.74
N TRP A 185 -19.91 -34.57 5.33
CA TRP A 185 -20.42 -34.25 4.00
C TRP A 185 -19.32 -34.43 2.94
N LYS A 186 -19.70 -34.65 1.68
CA LYS A 186 -18.76 -34.62 0.56
C LYS A 186 -18.39 -33.15 0.23
N LYS A 187 -17.13 -32.92 -0.19
CA LYS A 187 -16.66 -31.57 -0.59
C LYS A 187 -17.63 -30.80 -1.52
N PRO A 188 -18.23 -31.45 -2.58
CA PRO A 188 -19.21 -30.76 -3.43
C PRO A 188 -20.47 -30.32 -2.68
N GLN A 189 -20.93 -31.10 -1.70
CA GLN A 189 -22.12 -30.78 -0.90
C GLN A 189 -21.86 -29.54 -0.02
N VAL A 190 -20.70 -29.51 0.64
CA VAL A 190 -20.27 -28.33 1.43
C VAL A 190 -20.21 -27.08 0.55
N THR A 191 -19.61 -27.20 -0.65
CA THR A 191 -19.49 -26.08 -1.58
C THR A 191 -20.86 -25.63 -2.11
N ALA A 192 -21.74 -26.57 -2.43
CA ALA A 192 -23.09 -26.26 -2.93
C ALA A 192 -23.96 -25.57 -1.87
N TYR A 193 -23.86 -26.00 -0.62
CA TYR A 193 -24.67 -25.46 0.47
C TYR A 193 -24.15 -24.11 0.98
N LEU A 194 -22.82 -23.97 1.14
CA LEU A 194 -22.18 -22.76 1.69
C LEU A 194 -21.78 -21.74 0.62
N GLY A 195 -21.82 -22.12 -0.66
CA GLY A 195 -21.44 -21.23 -1.76
C GLY A 195 -19.98 -20.77 -1.69
N PRO A 196 -19.70 -19.47 -1.92
CA PRO A 196 -18.35 -18.92 -1.88
C PRO A 196 -17.64 -19.12 -0.52
N GLU A 197 -18.37 -19.03 0.59
CA GLU A 197 -17.84 -19.22 1.94
C GLU A 197 -17.31 -20.67 2.10
N GLY A 198 -18.03 -21.65 1.55
CA GLY A 198 -17.64 -23.05 1.57
C GLY A 198 -16.31 -23.30 0.87
N LYS A 199 -16.07 -22.66 -0.28
CA LYS A 199 -14.79 -22.79 -1.01
C LYS A 199 -13.60 -22.35 -0.15
N GLY A 200 -13.74 -21.24 0.60
CA GLY A 200 -12.72 -20.74 1.50
C GLY A 200 -12.44 -21.66 2.69
N LEU A 201 -13.42 -22.45 3.10
CA LEU A 201 -13.31 -23.36 4.25
C LEU A 201 -12.74 -24.73 3.88
N LEU A 202 -12.83 -25.18 2.62
CA LEU A 202 -12.39 -26.50 2.21
C LEU A 202 -10.96 -26.87 2.65
N PRO A 203 -9.94 -25.99 2.54
CA PRO A 203 -8.59 -26.32 2.99
C PRO A 203 -8.54 -26.66 4.49
N TYR A 204 -9.33 -25.97 5.30
CA TYR A 204 -9.38 -26.19 6.76
C TYR A 204 -10.15 -27.45 7.16
N LEU A 205 -11.15 -27.84 6.35
CA LEU A 205 -12.03 -28.97 6.67
C LEU A 205 -11.49 -30.31 6.15
N PHE A 206 -10.88 -30.31 4.95
CA PHE A 206 -10.59 -31.55 4.23
C PHE A 206 -9.15 -31.71 3.77
N GLY A 207 -8.29 -30.69 4.01
CA GLY A 207 -6.96 -30.67 3.41
C GLY A 207 -6.94 -30.68 1.86
N PRO A 208 -5.80 -30.90 1.23
CA PRO A 208 -4.50 -31.07 1.88
C PRO A 208 -4.05 -29.83 2.64
N TYR A 209 -3.40 -30.03 3.77
CA TYR A 209 -2.88 -28.95 4.58
C TYR A 209 -1.53 -28.47 4.04
N ARG A 210 -1.35 -27.15 3.94
CA ARG A 210 -0.15 -26.54 3.44
C ARG A 210 0.95 -26.54 4.51
N THR A 211 2.14 -27.05 4.16
CA THR A 211 3.28 -27.16 5.08
C THR A 211 4.38 -26.13 4.80
N GLN A 212 4.28 -25.38 3.71
CA GLN A 212 5.27 -24.38 3.33
C GLN A 212 4.68 -22.99 3.35
N LEU A 213 5.47 -22.03 3.82
CA LEU A 213 5.20 -20.60 3.76
C LEU A 213 6.09 -19.92 2.74
N GLY A 214 5.60 -18.80 2.19
CA GLY A 214 6.38 -17.93 1.35
C GLY A 214 7.41 -17.13 2.15
N ARG A 215 8.38 -16.59 1.44
CA ARG A 215 9.32 -15.64 2.04
C ARG A 215 8.75 -14.23 1.97
N TYR A 216 8.79 -13.55 3.08
CA TYR A 216 8.47 -12.14 3.14
C TYR A 216 9.66 -11.32 2.63
N THR A 217 9.40 -10.47 1.66
CA THR A 217 10.36 -9.47 1.22
C THR A 217 9.82 -8.12 1.66
N PRO A 218 10.46 -7.46 2.64
CA PRO A 218 10.06 -6.13 3.06
C PRO A 218 9.97 -5.20 1.86
N ALA A 219 8.97 -4.35 1.84
CA ALA A 219 8.88 -3.33 0.81
C ALA A 219 10.12 -2.43 0.92
N LEU A 220 10.89 -2.36 -0.16
CA LEU A 220 12.04 -1.46 -0.21
C LEU A 220 11.56 -0.03 0.07
N ARG A 221 12.15 0.58 1.10
CA ARG A 221 11.90 1.97 1.47
C ARG A 221 13.19 2.75 1.35
N LEU A 222 13.10 3.97 0.89
CA LEU A 222 14.19 4.93 0.90
C LEU A 222 13.83 6.03 1.88
N CYS A 223 14.68 6.22 2.88
CA CYS A 223 14.47 7.22 3.91
C CYS A 223 15.59 8.24 3.88
N ALA A 224 15.24 9.51 4.09
CA ALA A 224 16.18 10.58 4.36
C ALA A 224 15.67 11.38 5.54
N GLN A 225 16.55 11.70 6.48
CA GLN A 225 16.22 12.39 7.74
C GLN A 225 17.10 13.61 7.91
N LEU A 226 16.51 14.67 8.47
CA LEU A 226 17.19 15.87 8.93
C LEU A 226 16.75 16.15 10.36
N VAL A 227 17.72 16.36 11.25
CA VAL A 227 17.49 16.80 12.64
C VAL A 227 17.86 18.25 12.71
N PHE A 228 17.03 19.05 13.35
CA PHE A 228 17.27 20.48 13.56
C PHE A 228 17.88 20.69 14.96
N ASP A 229 18.75 21.68 15.08
CA ASP A 229 19.35 22.07 16.37
C ASP A 229 18.30 22.70 17.29
N ASP A 230 17.41 23.51 16.71
CA ASP A 230 16.26 24.11 17.39
C ASP A 230 14.95 23.74 16.64
N PRO A 231 13.80 23.67 17.34
CA PRO A 231 12.52 23.34 16.71
C PRO A 231 12.14 24.37 15.64
N VAL A 232 11.91 23.91 14.41
CA VAL A 232 11.59 24.74 13.24
C VAL A 232 10.09 24.73 12.97
N SER A 233 9.50 25.93 12.87
CA SER A 233 8.11 26.12 12.46
C SER A 233 7.99 27.03 11.21
N GLU A 234 9.09 27.69 10.82
CA GLU A 234 9.11 28.63 9.70
C GLU A 234 8.91 27.92 8.37
N PRO A 235 7.87 28.25 7.58
CA PRO A 235 7.55 27.55 6.32
C PRO A 235 8.70 27.53 5.31
N TYR A 236 9.48 28.60 5.24
CA TYR A 236 10.60 28.69 4.32
C TYR A 236 11.74 27.73 4.68
N GLU A 237 12.08 27.61 5.95
CA GLU A 237 13.10 26.69 6.44
C GLU A 237 12.66 25.23 6.24
N LEU A 238 11.40 24.90 6.53
CA LEU A 238 10.83 23.59 6.30
C LEU A 238 10.83 23.25 4.79
N GLN A 239 10.53 24.21 3.92
CA GLN A 239 10.61 23.99 2.48
C GLN A 239 12.04 23.71 2.01
N GLN A 240 13.04 24.42 2.54
CA GLN A 240 14.44 24.16 2.23
C GLN A 240 14.88 22.77 2.71
N ALA A 241 14.50 22.39 3.94
CA ALA A 241 14.80 21.08 4.51
C ALA A 241 14.20 19.96 3.65
N ILE A 242 12.92 20.07 3.29
CA ILE A 242 12.24 19.12 2.40
C ILE A 242 12.93 19.05 1.03
N SER A 243 13.30 20.17 0.45
CA SER A 243 13.97 20.20 -0.86
C SER A 243 15.33 19.48 -0.83
N ARG A 244 16.08 19.65 0.27
CA ARG A 244 17.36 18.96 0.49
C ARG A 244 17.15 17.44 0.62
N LEU A 245 16.19 17.02 1.45
CA LEU A 245 15.85 15.59 1.61
C LEU A 245 15.31 14.98 0.32
N ALA A 246 14.48 15.69 -0.42
CA ALA A 246 13.95 15.25 -1.71
C ALA A 246 15.04 15.07 -2.76
N LEU A 247 16.05 15.94 -2.78
CA LEU A 247 17.21 15.81 -3.66
C LEU A 247 18.01 14.54 -3.31
N GLN A 248 18.29 14.31 -2.04
CA GLN A 248 18.97 13.10 -1.55
C GLN A 248 18.20 11.83 -1.96
N LEU A 249 16.89 11.80 -1.74
CA LEU A 249 16.05 10.67 -2.10
C LEU A 249 15.96 10.45 -3.61
N SER A 250 15.92 11.52 -4.40
CA SER A 250 15.89 11.41 -5.87
C SER A 250 17.15 10.75 -6.44
N VAL A 251 18.31 11.02 -5.85
CA VAL A 251 19.56 10.35 -6.19
C VAL A 251 19.53 8.86 -5.78
N SER A 252 19.00 8.58 -4.58
CA SER A 252 18.92 7.20 -4.06
C SER A 252 17.89 6.33 -4.81
N LEU A 253 16.98 6.93 -5.58
CA LEU A 253 15.99 6.20 -6.39
C LEU A 253 16.63 5.39 -7.52
N ASP A 254 17.78 5.80 -8.06
CA ASP A 254 18.55 5.04 -9.06
C ASP A 254 17.68 4.38 -10.14
N HIS A 255 17.08 5.16 -11.03
CA HIS A 255 16.18 4.72 -12.11
C HIS A 255 14.85 4.06 -11.65
N ARG A 256 14.60 3.96 -10.36
CA ARG A 256 13.30 3.54 -9.79
C ARG A 256 12.37 4.73 -9.67
N ALA A 257 11.11 4.42 -9.41
CA ALA A 257 10.09 5.41 -9.07
C ALA A 257 9.34 4.96 -7.83
N ALA A 258 8.95 5.91 -6.99
CA ALA A 258 8.13 5.65 -5.82
C ALA A 258 6.66 5.99 -6.11
N SER A 259 5.73 5.22 -5.55
CA SER A 259 4.29 5.48 -5.64
C SER A 259 3.71 6.07 -4.36
N ARG A 260 4.45 6.04 -3.25
CA ARG A 260 4.00 6.49 -1.94
C ARG A 260 5.07 7.34 -1.28
N LEU A 261 4.67 8.46 -0.69
CA LEU A 261 5.50 9.30 0.14
C LEU A 261 4.89 9.39 1.55
N THR A 262 5.74 9.21 2.54
CA THR A 262 5.42 9.43 3.95
C THR A 262 6.31 10.53 4.50
N VAL A 263 5.72 11.44 5.25
CA VAL A 263 6.42 12.46 6.03
C VAL A 263 6.24 12.12 7.50
N VAL A 264 7.33 12.06 8.22
CA VAL A 264 7.36 11.89 9.66
C VAL A 264 8.02 13.11 10.26
N ALA A 265 7.29 13.85 11.08
CA ALA A 265 7.78 15.00 11.82
C ALA A 265 7.84 14.63 13.31
N LEU A 266 8.99 14.79 13.92
CA LEU A 266 9.16 14.70 15.36
C LEU A 266 8.97 16.10 15.94
N SER A 267 8.07 16.23 16.91
CA SER A 267 7.79 17.50 17.60
C SER A 267 7.63 17.23 19.09
N HIS A 268 8.48 17.81 19.94
CA HIS A 268 8.45 17.62 21.39
C HIS A 268 8.40 16.15 21.85
N GLY A 269 9.10 15.26 21.13
CA GLY A 269 9.10 13.82 21.39
C GLY A 269 7.88 13.06 20.85
N LEU A 270 6.94 13.74 20.19
CA LEU A 270 5.79 13.14 19.51
C LEU A 270 6.09 12.92 18.02
N GLU A 271 5.85 11.73 17.54
CA GLU A 271 5.96 11.39 16.12
C GLU A 271 4.64 11.67 15.41
N LEU A 272 4.61 12.68 14.56
CA LEU A 272 3.46 13.06 13.72
C LEU A 272 3.72 12.60 12.30
N LYS A 273 2.84 11.73 11.79
CA LYS A 273 3.05 11.04 10.52
C LYS A 273 1.88 11.23 9.58
N ALA A 274 2.18 11.52 8.32
CA ALA A 274 1.19 11.50 7.26
C ALA A 274 1.74 10.77 6.02
N THR A 275 0.86 10.11 5.28
CA THR A 275 1.23 9.32 4.10
C THR A 275 0.29 9.66 2.95
N ARG A 276 0.84 9.79 1.75
CA ARG A 276 0.06 10.01 0.53
C ARG A 276 0.57 9.17 -0.62
N MET A 277 -0.37 8.58 -1.38
CA MET A 277 -0.07 7.95 -2.65
C MET A 277 -0.04 9.00 -3.75
N SER A 278 0.97 8.90 -4.61
CA SER A 278 1.05 9.73 -5.81
C SER A 278 0.33 9.07 -6.98
N LYS A 279 -0.42 9.86 -7.74
CA LYS A 279 -1.06 9.39 -9.00
C LYS A 279 -0.03 9.17 -10.10
N THR A 280 1.08 9.90 -10.06
CA THR A 280 2.20 9.79 -11.00
C THR A 280 3.42 9.24 -10.27
N PRO A 281 4.25 8.40 -10.90
CA PRO A 281 5.45 7.88 -10.27
C PRO A 281 6.41 9.03 -9.89
N LEU A 282 6.82 9.07 -8.62
CA LEU A 282 7.75 10.06 -8.08
C LEU A 282 9.18 9.69 -8.49
N ARG A 283 9.86 10.56 -9.22
CA ARG A 283 11.23 10.33 -9.70
C ARG A 283 12.15 11.51 -9.43
N HIS A 284 11.64 12.71 -9.58
CA HIS A 284 12.42 13.93 -9.53
C HIS A 284 12.24 14.66 -8.21
N ALA A 285 13.30 15.30 -7.74
CA ALA A 285 13.28 16.04 -6.48
C ALA A 285 12.11 17.05 -6.39
N GLY A 286 11.79 17.76 -7.47
CA GLY A 286 10.70 18.71 -7.50
C GLY A 286 9.30 18.08 -7.30
N GLU A 287 9.08 16.86 -7.80
CA GLU A 287 7.83 16.13 -7.58
C GLU A 287 7.72 15.68 -6.12
N ILE A 288 8.83 15.15 -5.58
CA ILE A 288 8.91 14.71 -4.18
C ILE A 288 8.70 15.90 -3.26
N THR A 289 9.38 17.03 -3.50
CA THR A 289 9.23 18.27 -2.70
C THR A 289 7.79 18.76 -2.67
N ARG A 290 7.15 18.86 -3.84
CA ARG A 290 5.75 19.34 -3.93
C ARG A 290 4.80 18.44 -3.15
N LEU A 291 4.95 17.11 -3.30
CA LEU A 291 4.10 16.17 -2.58
C LEU A 291 4.41 16.18 -1.08
N ALA A 292 5.69 16.29 -0.68
CA ALA A 292 6.11 16.31 0.71
C ALA A 292 5.56 17.54 1.47
N LEU A 293 5.53 18.71 0.85
CA LEU A 293 4.92 19.91 1.44
C LEU A 293 3.43 19.69 1.72
N LEU A 294 2.68 19.15 0.74
CA LEU A 294 1.26 18.82 0.94
C LEU A 294 1.03 17.76 2.03
N VAL A 295 1.96 16.81 2.15
CA VAL A 295 1.85 15.75 3.19
C VAL A 295 2.24 16.30 4.56
N LEU A 296 3.22 17.22 4.62
CA LEU A 296 3.63 17.87 5.87
C LEU A 296 2.48 18.68 6.49
N GLU A 297 1.72 19.42 5.68
CA GLU A 297 0.51 20.12 6.15
C GLU A 297 -0.49 19.18 6.83
N ASN A 298 -0.65 17.98 6.29
CA ASN A 298 -1.55 16.97 6.85
C ASN A 298 -1.05 16.33 8.15
N THR A 299 0.21 16.55 8.54
CA THR A 299 0.73 16.09 9.84
C THR A 299 0.29 17.01 10.98
N HIS A 300 -0.11 18.23 10.68
CA HIS A 300 -0.36 19.32 11.65
C HIS A 300 0.85 19.63 12.56
N ALA A 301 2.06 19.20 12.18
CA ALA A 301 3.28 19.40 12.94
C ALA A 301 3.85 20.83 12.85
N PRO A 302 3.78 21.55 11.71
CA PRO A 302 4.47 22.83 11.57
C PRO A 302 4.18 23.86 12.66
N PRO A 303 2.93 24.03 13.15
CA PRO A 303 2.64 25.00 14.22
C PRO A 303 3.25 24.61 15.58
N LEU A 304 3.63 23.36 15.77
CA LEU A 304 4.16 22.85 17.05
C LEU A 304 5.69 22.98 17.15
N GLY A 305 6.35 23.32 16.03
CA GLY A 305 7.82 23.22 15.93
C GLY A 305 8.29 21.79 15.67
N ILE A 306 9.17 21.61 14.71
CA ILE A 306 9.66 20.30 14.28
C ILE A 306 11.12 20.16 14.68
N ASP A 307 11.42 19.14 15.51
CA ASP A 307 12.76 18.80 15.97
C ASP A 307 13.52 17.96 14.93
N ALA A 308 12.79 17.07 14.22
CA ALA A 308 13.36 16.28 13.14
C ALA A 308 12.30 15.97 12.06
N LEU A 309 12.76 15.92 10.82
CA LEU A 309 11.92 15.65 9.66
C LEU A 309 12.48 14.46 8.88
N THR A 310 11.65 13.46 8.64
CA THR A 310 12.00 12.28 7.85
C THR A 310 11.05 12.17 6.65
N LEU A 311 11.63 12.02 5.47
CA LEU A 311 10.90 11.64 4.25
C LEU A 311 11.15 10.16 3.95
N GLU A 312 10.08 9.42 3.71
CA GLU A 312 10.13 8.01 3.35
C GLU A 312 9.43 7.80 2.00
N LEU A 313 10.14 7.23 1.04
CA LEU A 313 9.60 6.79 -0.24
C LEU A 313 9.39 5.28 -0.23
N SER A 314 8.20 4.81 -0.59
CA SER A 314 7.84 3.40 -0.66
C SER A 314 7.04 3.06 -1.91
N GLY A 315 6.78 1.77 -2.13
CA GLY A 315 6.18 1.32 -3.39
C GLY A 315 7.13 1.53 -4.56
N LEU A 316 8.42 1.20 -4.34
CA LEU A 316 9.48 1.35 -5.35
C LEU A 316 9.29 0.34 -6.47
N SER A 317 9.20 0.84 -7.70
CA SER A 317 9.10 0.02 -8.90
C SER A 317 10.07 0.54 -9.97
N ARG A 318 10.56 -0.34 -10.82
CA ARG A 318 11.11 0.12 -12.08
C ARG A 318 9.93 0.62 -12.91
N PRO A 319 9.92 1.90 -13.28
CA PRO A 319 8.84 2.38 -14.13
C PRO A 319 8.86 1.55 -15.41
N ALA A 320 7.77 0.90 -15.71
CA ALA A 320 7.57 0.38 -17.04
C ALA A 320 7.83 1.56 -17.99
N LYS A 321 8.72 1.42 -18.95
CA LYS A 321 8.76 2.33 -20.08
C LYS A 321 7.38 2.18 -20.70
N GLN A 322 6.47 3.07 -20.33
CA GLN A 322 5.22 3.21 -21.04
C GLN A 322 5.68 3.66 -22.42
N GLY A 323 5.77 2.69 -23.33
CA GLY A 323 5.89 3.02 -24.74
C GLY A 323 4.76 3.99 -24.97
N ALA A 324 5.08 5.22 -25.36
CA ALA A 324 4.07 6.24 -25.58
C ALA A 324 3.01 5.60 -26.46
N LEU A 325 1.72 5.68 -26.08
CA LEU A 325 0.60 5.30 -26.96
C LEU A 325 0.77 5.91 -28.36
N TRP A 326 1.61 6.93 -28.44
CA TRP A 326 2.05 7.61 -29.64
C TRP A 326 3.58 7.66 -29.67
N PRO A 327 4.27 6.67 -30.22
CA PRO A 327 5.74 6.63 -30.30
C PRO A 327 6.33 7.69 -31.24
N HIS A 328 5.51 8.69 -31.66
CA HIS A 328 5.89 9.69 -32.63
C HIS A 328 7.00 10.64 -32.14
N LYS A 329 7.08 10.94 -30.84
CA LYS A 329 8.03 11.96 -30.35
C LYS A 329 9.48 11.46 -30.39
N GLU A 330 9.75 10.25 -29.89
CA GLU A 330 11.10 9.67 -29.91
C GLU A 330 11.52 9.29 -31.35
N ARG A 331 10.59 8.75 -32.15
CA ARG A 331 10.84 8.47 -33.56
C ARG A 331 11.02 9.75 -34.36
N LEU A 332 10.27 10.80 -34.05
CA LEU A 332 10.43 12.11 -34.67
C LEU A 332 11.80 12.72 -34.33
N GLU A 333 12.23 12.65 -33.07
CA GLU A 333 13.55 13.13 -32.66
C GLU A 333 14.70 12.34 -33.30
N GLN A 334 14.58 11.02 -33.39
CA GLN A 334 15.55 10.19 -34.11
C GLN A 334 15.55 10.47 -35.61
N ALA A 335 14.38 10.64 -36.23
CA ALA A 335 14.29 11.01 -37.64
C ALA A 335 14.87 12.39 -37.89
N VAL A 336 14.58 13.35 -37.01
CA VAL A 336 15.14 14.70 -37.05
C VAL A 336 16.67 14.67 -36.93
N ALA A 337 17.22 13.92 -35.98
CA ALA A 337 18.67 13.76 -35.80
C ALA A 337 19.32 13.13 -37.04
N THR A 338 18.66 12.14 -37.65
CA THR A 338 19.15 11.48 -38.90
C THR A 338 19.15 12.44 -40.07
N VAL A 339 18.12 13.26 -40.22
CA VAL A 339 18.01 14.26 -41.29
C VAL A 339 19.04 15.40 -41.06
N GLU A 340 19.19 15.89 -39.84
CA GLU A 340 20.19 16.92 -39.50
C GLU A 340 21.64 16.45 -39.72
N ALA A 341 21.95 15.16 -39.41
CA ALA A 341 23.27 14.58 -39.67
C ALA A 341 23.55 14.49 -41.19
N ARG A 342 22.54 14.24 -42.00
CA ARG A 342 22.70 14.11 -43.46
C ARG A 342 22.59 15.44 -44.21
N TYR A 343 21.80 16.36 -43.66
CA TYR A 343 21.52 17.67 -44.25
C TYR A 343 21.52 18.75 -43.16
N PRO A 344 22.71 19.23 -42.74
CA PRO A 344 22.79 20.27 -41.71
C PRO A 344 22.02 21.54 -42.11
N GLY A 345 21.22 22.06 -41.21
CA GLY A 345 20.42 23.25 -41.41
C GLY A 345 19.12 23.06 -42.20
N ALA A 346 18.79 21.83 -42.62
CA ALA A 346 17.55 21.56 -43.37
C ALA A 346 16.28 21.62 -42.52
N ILE A 347 16.41 21.49 -41.19
CA ILE A 347 15.26 21.50 -40.29
C ILE A 347 15.14 22.87 -39.62
N LEU A 348 14.00 23.50 -39.86
CA LEU A 348 13.66 24.79 -39.30
C LEU A 348 12.67 24.61 -38.15
N LYS A 349 12.89 25.37 -37.08
CA LYS A 349 11.99 25.47 -35.92
C LYS A 349 11.31 26.84 -35.97
N LEU A 350 10.01 26.86 -35.72
CA LEU A 350 9.29 28.11 -35.49
C LEU A 350 9.58 28.56 -34.05
N SER A 351 10.17 29.75 -33.94
CA SER A 351 10.37 30.42 -32.63
C SER A 351 9.34 31.53 -32.53
N GLN A 352 8.58 31.53 -31.44
CA GLN A 352 7.59 32.56 -31.17
C GLN A 352 8.29 33.75 -30.49
N ASP A 353 8.25 34.93 -31.11
CA ASP A 353 8.91 36.11 -30.60
C ASP A 353 7.93 37.01 -29.82
N ASP A 354 6.78 37.30 -30.43
CA ASP A 354 5.74 38.13 -29.82
C ASP A 354 4.37 37.44 -29.96
N PRO A 355 3.83 36.84 -28.89
CA PRO A 355 2.52 36.25 -28.91
C PRO A 355 1.37 37.20 -29.10
N TYR A 356 1.62 38.53 -28.97
CA TYR A 356 0.63 39.59 -29.07
C TYR A 356 0.77 40.42 -30.33
N ALA A 357 1.63 40.04 -31.26
CA ALA A 357 1.80 40.74 -32.51
C ALA A 357 0.50 40.82 -33.29
N LEU A 358 0.13 42.00 -33.77
CA LEU A 358 -1.10 42.23 -34.53
C LEU A 358 -1.11 41.50 -35.88
N ALA A 359 0.07 41.28 -36.46
CA ALA A 359 0.21 40.47 -37.67
C ALA A 359 0.87 39.15 -37.39
N SER A 360 0.27 38.04 -37.82
CA SER A 360 0.79 36.69 -37.59
C SER A 360 2.23 36.46 -38.09
N GLU A 361 2.64 37.28 -39.06
CA GLU A 361 3.98 37.26 -39.63
C GLU A 361 5.07 37.83 -38.68
N HIS A 362 4.69 38.66 -37.72
CA HIS A 362 5.58 39.20 -36.71
C HIS A 362 5.54 38.42 -35.39
N SER A 363 4.62 37.45 -35.27
CA SER A 363 4.49 36.65 -34.04
C SER A 363 5.53 35.55 -33.93
N ALA A 364 6.15 35.12 -35.02
CA ALA A 364 7.08 34.00 -35.03
C ALA A 364 8.09 34.10 -36.18
N ARG A 365 9.29 33.56 -35.96
CA ARG A 365 10.36 33.46 -36.96
C ARG A 365 10.84 32.01 -37.11
N PHE A 366 11.40 31.72 -38.31
CA PHE A 366 12.04 30.43 -38.55
C PHE A 366 13.52 30.52 -38.14
N VAL A 367 13.94 29.56 -37.33
CA VAL A 367 15.34 29.41 -36.92
C VAL A 367 15.82 28.02 -37.28
N VAL A 368 17.08 27.93 -37.71
CA VAL A 368 17.70 26.61 -37.94
C VAL A 368 17.79 25.89 -36.60
N ARG A 369 17.23 24.67 -36.52
CA ARG A 369 17.13 23.96 -35.24
C ARG A 369 18.49 23.65 -34.59
N SER A 370 19.49 23.33 -35.37
CA SER A 370 20.82 22.96 -34.88
C SER A 370 21.69 24.15 -34.45
N THR A 371 21.61 25.28 -35.17
CA THR A 371 22.48 26.44 -34.91
C THR A 371 21.75 27.58 -34.22
N GLY A 372 20.44 27.62 -34.27
CA GLY A 372 19.63 28.72 -33.75
C GLY A 372 19.67 29.99 -34.64
N GLU A 373 20.32 29.93 -35.80
CA GLU A 373 20.41 31.05 -36.72
C GLU A 373 19.06 31.36 -37.38
N GLU A 374 18.73 32.61 -37.49
CA GLU A 374 17.49 33.06 -38.10
C GLU A 374 17.57 32.90 -39.64
N VAL A 375 16.52 32.30 -40.21
CA VAL A 375 16.41 32.17 -41.66
C VAL A 375 15.56 33.31 -42.19
N SER A 376 16.21 34.24 -42.92
CA SER A 376 15.51 35.34 -43.58
C SER A 376 14.49 34.82 -44.58
N ARG A 377 13.29 35.37 -44.60
CA ARG A 377 12.20 34.99 -45.52
C ARG A 377 12.57 35.17 -46.99
N GLU A 378 13.47 36.10 -47.27
CA GLU A 378 13.90 36.41 -48.67
C GLU A 378 14.82 35.33 -49.27
N ALA A 379 15.46 34.48 -48.40
CA ALA A 379 16.41 33.48 -48.85
C ALA A 379 15.80 32.04 -48.97
N SER A 380 14.51 31.88 -48.65
CA SER A 380 13.87 30.55 -48.74
C SER A 380 13.33 30.30 -50.14
N PRO A 381 13.93 29.36 -50.93
CA PRO A 381 13.39 28.99 -52.23
C PRO A 381 11.96 28.43 -52.01
N SER A 382 11.04 28.85 -52.84
CA SER A 382 9.67 28.40 -52.77
C SER A 382 9.60 26.87 -52.82
N GLY A 383 8.65 26.24 -52.09
CA GLY A 383 8.52 24.79 -52.09
C GLY A 383 8.46 24.15 -53.46
N ARG A 384 8.01 24.95 -54.48
CA ARG A 384 8.00 24.57 -55.89
C ARG A 384 9.43 24.46 -56.48
N GLU A 385 10.33 25.41 -56.17
CA GLU A 385 11.72 25.35 -56.68
C GLU A 385 12.49 24.19 -56.08
N ARG A 386 12.15 23.76 -54.88
CA ARG A 386 12.75 22.55 -54.26
C ARG A 386 12.23 21.26 -54.84
N LEU A 387 10.92 21.17 -55.17
CA LEU A 387 10.34 20.06 -55.87
C LEU A 387 10.93 19.92 -57.28
N ASP A 388 11.01 21.01 -58.03
CA ASP A 388 11.62 21.03 -59.37
C ASP A 388 13.10 20.62 -59.35
N LYS A 389 13.85 20.95 -58.28
CA LYS A 389 15.24 20.53 -58.13
C LYS A 389 15.36 19.04 -57.77
N LEU A 390 14.44 18.51 -56.97
CA LEU A 390 14.38 17.08 -56.64
C LEU A 390 13.91 16.25 -57.86
N GLU A 391 12.98 16.73 -58.65
CA GLU A 391 12.54 16.06 -59.84
C GLU A 391 13.66 16.05 -60.93
N ARG A 392 14.42 17.12 -61.09
CA ARG A 392 15.60 17.14 -61.97
C ARG A 392 16.70 16.18 -61.55
N SER A 393 16.97 16.11 -60.22
CA SER A 393 17.99 15.16 -59.71
C SER A 393 17.52 13.68 -59.75
N ALA A 394 16.22 13.42 -59.82
CA ALA A 394 15.66 12.06 -59.96
C ALA A 394 15.61 11.59 -61.41
N VAL A 395 15.71 12.51 -62.38
CA VAL A 395 15.77 12.21 -63.80
C VAL A 395 17.20 12.02 -64.33
N GLU A 396 18.20 12.54 -63.55
CA GLU A 396 19.63 12.41 -63.88
C GLU A 396 20.31 11.21 -63.19
N ALA A 397 19.59 10.44 -62.34
CA ALA A 397 20.05 9.22 -61.67
C ALA A 397 19.38 7.99 -62.28
#